data_85cd73bc947ab78a591f3a65a8c063cb
#
_entry.id   85cd73bc947ab78a591f3a65a8c063cb
#
_cell.length_a   1.000
_cell.length_b   1.000
_cell.length_c   1.000
_cell.angle_alpha   90.00
_cell.angle_beta   90.00
_cell.angle_gamma   90.00
#
_symmetry.space_group_name_H-M   'P 1'
#
loop_
_entity.id
_entity.type
_entity.pdbx_description
1 polymer ?
#
loop_
_entity_poly.entity_id
_entity_poly.type
_entity_poly.pdbx_seq_one_letter_code
_entity_poly.pdbx_strand_id
1 'polypeptide(L)'
;MSEDHYGSTNSMNDILRELDKEKIRIVIFKDIRKFGKSVTVITGLQEREDVGLITKQLKTNIGTGGTYKDGQIVLQGDHREAVKNLLVRRGFNEDSMEVR
;
A
#
# COMPACT_ATOMS: atom_id res chain seq x y z
N MET A 1 18.61 -26.30 22.57
CA MET A 1 18.24 -25.77 22.48
C MET A 1 17.79 -25.37 22.06
N SER A 2 18.28 -25.41 22.17
CA SER A 2 17.85 -24.80 22.05
C SER A 2 17.57 -24.48 21.42
N GLU A 3 17.92 -24.36 21.53
CA GLU A 3 17.68 -23.83 21.18
C GLU A 3 17.41 -23.35 20.62
N ASP A 4 17.94 -23.60 20.91
CA ASP A 4 17.67 -22.89 20.58
C ASP A 4 17.74 -22.45 20.09
N HIS A 5 18.22 -22.51 20.22
CA HIS A 5 18.13 -21.83 20.01
C HIS A 5 18.29 -21.37 19.49
N TYR A 6 18.67 -21.48 19.56
CA TYR A 6 18.61 -20.67 19.20
C TYR A 6 18.49 -19.87 19.09
N GLY A 7 18.79 -19.47 19.39
CA GLY A 7 18.59 -18.74 19.64
C GLY A 7 18.55 -18.14 19.16
N SER A 8 18.93 -17.71 19.12
CA SER A 8 18.68 -17.20 18.76
C SER A 8 18.02 -16.84 18.16
N THR A 9 18.60 -16.30 18.50
CA THR A 9 17.99 -16.08 17.91
C THR A 9 17.21 -15.87 16.91
N ASN A 10 17.29 -15.82 16.09
CA ASN A 10 16.43 -15.81 14.91
C ASN A 10 15.30 -16.74 15.10
N SER A 11 14.34 -16.21 15.77
CA SER A 11 13.13 -16.95 16.01
C SER A 11 12.35 -17.03 14.71
N MET A 12 11.52 -18.03 14.60
CA MET A 12 10.58 -18.17 13.49
C MET A 12 9.73 -16.90 13.35
N ASN A 13 9.45 -16.23 14.47
CA ASN A 13 8.66 -15.01 14.43
C ASN A 13 9.35 -13.89 13.65
N ASP A 14 10.65 -13.78 13.75
CA ASP A 14 11.40 -12.77 13.01
C ASP A 14 11.35 -13.04 11.51
N ILE A 15 11.47 -14.32 11.14
CA ILE A 15 11.40 -14.72 9.75
C ILE A 15 10.02 -14.45 9.17
N LEU A 16 8.98 -14.81 9.92
CA LEU A 16 7.60 -14.58 9.47
C LEU A 16 7.31 -13.09 9.35
N ARG A 17 7.85 -12.28 10.24
CA ARG A 17 7.66 -10.84 10.19
C ARG A 17 8.30 -10.24 8.93
N GLU A 18 9.48 -10.72 8.57
CA GLU A 18 10.13 -10.28 7.35
C GLU A 18 9.33 -10.67 6.11
N LEU A 19 8.81 -11.90 6.09
CA LEU A 19 8.00 -12.36 4.97
C LEU A 19 6.71 -11.55 4.86
N ASP A 20 6.10 -11.20 5.97
CA ASP A 20 4.88 -10.40 5.95
C ASP A 20 5.14 -9.00 5.41
N LYS A 21 6.26 -8.40 5.76
CA LYS A 21 6.64 -7.10 5.22
C LYS A 21 6.78 -7.16 3.71
N GLU A 22 7.37 -8.24 3.20
CA GLU A 22 7.53 -8.42 1.77
C GLU A 22 6.19 -8.60 1.07
N LYS A 23 5.25 -9.31 1.72
CA LYS A 23 3.93 -9.55 1.16
C LYS A 23 3.09 -8.29 1.04
N ILE A 24 3.28 -7.35 1.96
CA ILE A 24 2.43 -6.15 2.02
C ILE A 24 3.21 -4.97 1.44
N ARG A 25 3.63 -5.11 0.20
CA ARG A 25 4.29 -4.02 -0.47
C ARG A 25 3.23 -3.18 -1.19
N ILE A 26 3.19 -1.91 -0.85
CA ILE A 26 2.28 -0.96 -1.47
C ILE A 26 3.03 -0.31 -2.62
N VAL A 27 2.46 -0.37 -3.82
CA VAL A 27 3.05 0.28 -4.98
C VAL A 27 2.08 1.36 -5.46
N ILE A 28 2.60 2.56 -5.63
CA ILE A 28 1.85 3.73 -6.08
C ILE A 28 2.47 4.18 -7.40
N PHE A 29 1.68 4.18 -8.46
CA PHE A 29 2.21 4.55 -9.76
C PHE A 29 1.17 5.28 -10.58
N LYS A 30 1.67 6.01 -11.58
CA LYS A 30 0.82 6.73 -12.53
C LYS A 30 0.59 5.85 -13.75
N ASP A 31 -0.64 5.85 -14.26
CA ASP A 31 -0.99 5.14 -15.49
C ASP A 31 -1.77 6.09 -16.39
N ILE A 32 -1.76 5.81 -17.67
CA ILE A 32 -2.47 6.61 -18.65
C ILE A 32 -3.62 5.76 -19.19
N ARG A 33 -4.82 6.27 -19.06
CA ARG A 33 -6.03 5.57 -19.51
C ARG A 33 -6.54 6.20 -20.81
N LYS A 34 -7.71 5.76 -21.27
CA LYS A 34 -8.31 6.24 -22.51
C LYS A 34 -8.31 7.76 -22.56
N PHE A 35 -8.08 8.30 -23.74
CA PHE A 35 -8.10 9.74 -24.03
C PHE A 35 -6.98 10.49 -23.27
N GLY A 36 -5.89 9.81 -22.96
CA GLY A 36 -4.73 10.44 -22.34
C GLY A 36 -4.93 10.85 -20.90
N LYS A 37 -5.95 10.33 -20.23
CA LYS A 37 -6.21 10.70 -18.84
C LYS A 37 -5.27 9.98 -17.89
N SER A 38 -4.64 10.74 -17.02
CA SER A 38 -3.76 10.18 -15.99
C SER A 38 -4.59 9.67 -14.82
N VAL A 39 -4.15 8.55 -14.24
CA VAL A 39 -4.71 8.03 -13.00
C VAL A 39 -3.57 7.64 -12.08
N THR A 40 -3.87 7.58 -10.79
CA THR A 40 -2.95 7.07 -9.78
C THR A 40 -3.46 5.70 -9.36
N VAL A 41 -2.60 4.70 -9.45
CA VAL A 41 -2.96 3.32 -9.11
C VAL A 41 -2.21 2.92 -7.85
N ILE A 42 -2.93 2.35 -6.90
CA ILE A 42 -2.35 1.87 -5.65
C ILE A 42 -2.66 0.38 -5.53
N THR A 43 -1.60 -0.42 -5.40
CA THR A 43 -1.72 -1.87 -5.23
C THR A 43 -1.12 -2.27 -3.88
N GLY A 44 -1.46 -3.47 -3.43
CA GLY A 44 -0.91 -4.02 -2.20
C GLY A 44 -1.83 -3.90 -1.00
N LEU A 45 -3.01 -3.32 -1.16
CA LEU A 45 -3.96 -3.15 -0.06
C LEU A 45 -5.18 -4.07 -0.18
N GLN A 46 -5.18 -4.96 -1.14
CA GLN A 46 -6.37 -5.75 -1.48
C GLN A 46 -6.80 -6.73 -0.38
N GLU A 47 -5.88 -7.12 0.49
CA GLU A 47 -6.20 -8.06 1.56
C GLU A 47 -6.60 -7.39 2.87
N ARG A 48 -6.60 -6.07 2.90
CA ARG A 48 -7.01 -5.36 4.10
C ARG A 48 -8.53 -5.24 4.13
N GLU A 49 -9.10 -5.49 5.30
CA GLU A 49 -10.54 -5.38 5.46
C GLU A 49 -11.01 -3.94 5.30
N ASP A 50 -10.13 -2.99 5.58
CA ASP A 50 -10.49 -1.58 5.54
C ASP A 50 -10.13 -0.91 4.21
N VAL A 51 -9.87 -1.68 3.15
CA VAL A 51 -9.46 -1.10 1.86
C VAL A 51 -10.52 -0.15 1.31
N GLY A 52 -11.79 -0.47 1.50
CA GLY A 52 -12.87 0.42 1.05
C GLY A 52 -12.85 1.76 1.78
N LEU A 53 -12.59 1.72 3.08
CA LEU A 53 -12.49 2.94 3.88
C LEU A 53 -11.27 3.76 3.47
N ILE A 54 -10.14 3.09 3.24
CA ILE A 54 -8.93 3.77 2.76
C ILE A 54 -9.21 4.47 1.44
N THR A 55 -9.86 3.78 0.51
CA THR A 55 -10.22 4.37 -0.79
C THR A 55 -11.05 5.64 -0.59
N LYS A 56 -12.06 5.57 0.25
CA LYS A 56 -12.92 6.71 0.51
C LYS A 56 -12.15 7.87 1.12
N GLN A 57 -11.27 7.59 2.07
CA GLN A 57 -10.47 8.63 2.72
C GLN A 57 -9.51 9.29 1.75
N LEU A 58 -8.89 8.51 0.86
CA LEU A 58 -8.00 9.07 -0.15
C LEU A 58 -8.78 10.01 -1.09
N LYS A 59 -9.95 9.56 -1.55
CA LYS A 59 -10.78 10.40 -2.42
C LYS A 59 -11.18 11.70 -1.74
N THR A 60 -11.60 11.61 -0.51
CA THR A 60 -12.07 12.79 0.23
C THR A 60 -10.93 13.76 0.52
N ASN A 61 -9.80 13.25 0.99
CA ASN A 61 -8.69 14.12 1.40
C ASN A 61 -7.97 14.74 0.21
N ILE A 62 -7.92 14.05 -0.91
CA ILE A 62 -7.28 14.58 -2.12
C ILE A 62 -8.28 15.43 -2.92
N GLY A 63 -9.56 15.15 -2.77
CA GLY A 63 -10.60 15.86 -3.51
C GLY A 63 -10.72 15.35 -4.93
N THR A 64 -10.68 14.03 -5.12
CA THR A 64 -10.72 13.43 -6.45
C THR A 64 -11.69 12.27 -6.51
N GLY A 65 -12.06 11.87 -7.71
CA GLY A 65 -12.83 10.66 -7.94
C GLY A 65 -11.91 9.45 -7.97
N GLY A 66 -12.51 8.29 -7.77
CA GLY A 66 -11.74 7.06 -7.81
C GLY A 66 -12.59 5.88 -7.43
N THR A 67 -11.99 4.70 -7.54
CA THR A 67 -12.68 3.46 -7.26
C THR A 67 -11.68 2.41 -6.79
N TYR A 68 -12.19 1.39 -6.10
CA TYR A 68 -11.43 0.19 -5.80
C TYR A 68 -11.99 -0.94 -6.65
N LYS A 69 -11.14 -1.56 -7.46
CA LYS A 69 -11.58 -2.63 -8.37
C LYS A 69 -10.39 -3.53 -8.69
N ASP A 70 -10.65 -4.82 -8.72
CA ASP A 70 -9.65 -5.84 -9.13
C ASP A 70 -8.36 -5.73 -8.34
N GLY A 71 -8.46 -5.49 -7.04
CA GLY A 71 -7.30 -5.41 -6.17
C GLY A 71 -6.53 -4.11 -6.23
N GLN A 72 -7.05 -3.11 -6.93
CA GLN A 72 -6.38 -1.82 -7.12
C GLN A 72 -7.28 -0.67 -6.73
N ILE A 73 -6.68 0.33 -6.10
CA ILE A 73 -7.35 1.62 -5.92
C ILE A 73 -6.90 2.48 -7.10
N VAL A 74 -7.86 3.06 -7.82
CA VAL A 74 -7.58 3.92 -8.97
C VAL A 74 -8.17 5.29 -8.69
N LEU A 75 -7.33 6.32 -8.67
CA LEU A 75 -7.75 7.70 -8.45
C LEU A 75 -7.56 8.50 -9.72
N GLN A 76 -8.47 9.42 -10.00
CA GLN A 76 -8.36 10.28 -11.17
C GLN A 76 -7.26 11.31 -10.93
N GLY A 77 -6.39 11.51 -11.93
CA GLY A 77 -5.30 12.44 -11.83
C GLY A 77 -4.03 11.81 -11.27
N ASP A 78 -2.95 12.59 -11.25
CA ASP A 78 -1.66 12.15 -10.72
C ASP A 78 -1.51 12.70 -9.30
N HIS A 79 -1.67 11.81 -8.33
CA HIS A 79 -1.64 12.18 -6.90
C HIS A 79 -0.69 11.28 -6.12
N ARG A 80 0.40 10.84 -6.74
CA ARG A 80 1.30 9.87 -6.14
C ARG A 80 1.85 10.32 -4.80
N GLU A 81 2.34 11.56 -4.72
CA GLU A 81 2.93 12.04 -3.47
C GLU A 81 1.88 12.26 -2.39
N ALA A 82 0.72 12.78 -2.78
CA ALA A 82 -0.36 12.98 -1.82
C ALA A 82 -0.83 11.65 -1.23
N VAL A 83 -0.93 10.61 -2.07
CA VAL A 83 -1.31 9.28 -1.61
C VAL A 83 -0.29 8.74 -0.63
N LYS A 84 1.00 8.84 -0.97
CA LYS A 84 2.06 8.39 -0.08
C LYS A 84 1.96 9.08 1.28
N ASN A 85 1.84 10.39 1.28
CA ASN A 85 1.79 11.16 2.51
C ASN A 85 0.58 10.80 3.38
N LEU A 86 -0.57 10.59 2.75
CA LEU A 86 -1.77 10.21 3.48
C LEU A 86 -1.65 8.82 4.09
N LEU A 87 -1.06 7.88 3.36
CA LEU A 87 -0.87 6.53 3.88
C LEU A 87 0.14 6.52 5.03
N VAL A 88 1.20 7.30 4.93
CA VAL A 88 2.17 7.41 6.02
C VAL A 88 1.49 7.97 7.27
N ARG A 89 0.67 9.01 7.11
CA ARG A 89 -0.04 9.59 8.24
C ARG A 89 -1.04 8.62 8.86
N ARG A 90 -1.57 7.71 8.04
CA ARG A 90 -2.49 6.69 8.53
C ARG A 90 -1.77 5.59 9.31
N GLY A 91 -0.45 5.55 9.25
CA GLY A 91 0.34 4.60 10.01
C GLY A 91 1.05 3.55 9.17
N PHE A 92 0.98 3.64 7.85
CA PHE A 92 1.72 2.73 7.00
C PHE A 92 3.20 3.09 7.01
N ASN A 93 4.03 2.05 6.97
CA ASN A 93 5.48 2.24 6.99
C ASN A 93 5.95 2.70 5.61
N GLU A 94 6.66 3.80 5.58
CA GLU A 94 7.19 4.34 4.33
C GLU A 94 8.08 3.34 3.61
N ASP A 95 8.82 2.52 4.37
CA ASP A 95 9.69 1.51 3.78
C ASP A 95 8.93 0.40 3.08
N SER A 96 7.63 0.26 3.33
CA SER A 96 6.77 -0.70 2.66
C SER A 96 6.18 -0.16 1.37
N MET A 97 6.50 1.06 1.01
CA MET A 97 5.91 1.71 -0.15
C MET A 97 6.92 1.95 -1.24
N GLU A 98 6.47 1.81 -2.45
CA GLU A 98 7.27 2.15 -3.62
C GLU A 98 6.45 3.10 -4.48
N VAL A 99 6.99 4.29 -4.74
CA VAL A 99 6.36 5.27 -5.62
C VAL A 99 7.13 5.28 -6.93
N ARG A 100 6.44 5.02 -8.03
CA ARG A 100 7.06 4.92 -9.35
C ARG A 100 6.70 6.08 -10.26
#